data_659429d5cafafd122fca658857f235fb
#
_entry.id   659429d5cafafd122fca658857f235fb
#
_cell.length_a   1.000
_cell.length_b   1.000
_cell.length_c   1.000
_cell.angle_alpha   90.00
_cell.angle_beta   90.00
_cell.angle_gamma   90.00
#
_symmetry.space_group_name_H-M   'P 1'
#
loop_
_entity.id
_entity.type
_entity.pdbx_description
1 polymer ?
#
loop_
_entity_poly.entity_id
_entity_poly.type
_entity_poly.pdbx_seq_one_letter_code
_entity_poly.pdbx_strand_id
1 'polypeptide(L)'
;MYKRSLFWWTLLSFISGYCYRANAQSAYQINLDIPDKIIETGYLDLGGVAPDGGSISVNSYYMELNESPFIPIMGEIHYTRIPNEQWEEQILKVKSGGVNVICTYVFWNIHEETEGVFDWDG
;
A
#
# COMPACT_ATOMS: atom_id res chain seq x y z
N MET A 1 -32.21 -32.22 60.75
CA MET A 1 -32.36 -30.96 60.02
C MET A 1 -31.03 -30.25 59.66
N TYR A 2 -29.86 -30.72 60.03
CA TYR A 2 -28.56 -30.06 59.86
C TYR A 2 -27.84 -30.39 58.55
N LYS A 3 -28.17 -31.49 57.89
CA LYS A 3 -27.48 -31.94 56.66
C LYS A 3 -27.81 -31.11 55.36
N ARG A 4 -28.97 -30.45 55.36
CA ARG A 4 -29.37 -29.65 54.17
C ARG A 4 -28.69 -28.25 54.07
N SER A 5 -28.34 -27.67 55.22
CA SER A 5 -27.69 -26.36 55.29
C SER A 5 -26.23 -26.45 54.86
N LEU A 6 -25.54 -27.54 55.22
CA LEU A 6 -24.11 -27.71 54.82
C LEU A 6 -23.94 -27.85 53.31
N PHE A 7 -24.89 -28.50 52.63
CA PHE A 7 -24.85 -28.66 51.17
C PHE A 7 -24.99 -27.32 50.44
N TRP A 8 -25.83 -26.42 50.93
CA TRP A 8 -25.99 -25.09 50.33
C TRP A 8 -24.78 -24.19 50.54
N TRP A 9 -24.09 -24.30 51.67
CA TRP A 9 -22.85 -23.54 51.92
C TRP A 9 -21.70 -24.01 51.07
N THR A 10 -21.56 -25.28 50.80
CA THR A 10 -20.51 -25.81 49.90
C THR A 10 -20.81 -25.46 48.45
N LEU A 11 -22.07 -25.45 48.02
CA LEU A 11 -22.45 -25.03 46.67
C LEU A 11 -22.16 -23.53 46.43
N LEU A 12 -22.46 -22.67 47.42
CA LEU A 12 -22.17 -21.25 47.35
C LEU A 12 -20.66 -20.98 47.27
N SER A 13 -19.85 -21.74 48.01
CA SER A 13 -18.39 -21.62 47.98
C SER A 13 -17.79 -22.04 46.63
N PHE A 14 -18.38 -23.02 45.94
CA PHE A 14 -17.96 -23.42 44.59
C PHE A 14 -18.30 -22.37 43.54
N ILE A 15 -19.48 -21.75 43.64
CA ILE A 15 -19.91 -20.70 42.69
C ILE A 15 -19.04 -19.46 42.85
N SER A 16 -18.66 -19.07 44.09
CA SER A 16 -17.75 -17.94 44.31
C SER A 16 -16.33 -18.20 43.79
N GLY A 17 -15.86 -19.44 43.76
CA GLY A 17 -14.55 -19.82 43.25
C GLY A 17 -14.43 -19.71 41.71
N TYR A 18 -15.54 -19.85 41.00
CA TYR A 18 -15.54 -19.74 39.52
C TYR A 18 -15.57 -18.29 39.03
N CYS A 19 -16.01 -17.33 39.83
CA CYS A 19 -16.05 -15.92 39.42
C CYS A 19 -14.68 -15.20 39.42
N TYR A 20 -13.62 -15.81 39.98
CA TYR A 20 -12.31 -15.15 40.11
C TYR A 20 -11.36 -15.35 38.94
N ARG A 21 -11.80 -15.96 37.83
CA ARG A 21 -10.99 -16.05 36.60
C ARG A 21 -11.59 -15.24 35.44
N ALA A 22 -12.03 -14.04 35.72
CA ALA A 22 -12.10 -13.05 34.66
C ALA A 22 -10.67 -12.61 34.34
N ASN A 23 -10.02 -13.27 33.39
CA ASN A 23 -8.82 -12.73 32.79
C ASN A 23 -9.23 -11.41 32.15
N ALA A 24 -8.92 -10.31 32.81
CA ALA A 24 -8.99 -9.01 32.19
C ALA A 24 -8.13 -9.10 30.90
N GLN A 25 -8.74 -8.94 29.75
CA GLN A 25 -8.00 -8.80 28.51
C GLN A 25 -6.99 -7.69 28.71
N SER A 26 -5.72 -7.98 28.50
CA SER A 26 -4.69 -6.95 28.49
C SER A 26 -5.10 -5.94 27.42
N ALA A 27 -5.50 -4.76 27.82
CA ALA A 27 -5.79 -3.69 26.88
C ALA A 27 -4.49 -3.38 26.15
N TYR A 28 -4.48 -3.58 24.84
CA TYR A 28 -3.37 -3.14 24.00
C TYR A 28 -3.47 -1.62 23.87
N GLN A 29 -2.56 -0.90 24.50
CA GLN A 29 -2.47 0.54 24.40
C GLN A 29 -1.55 0.91 23.25
N ILE A 30 -2.12 1.53 22.21
CA ILE A 30 -1.35 2.15 21.13
C ILE A 30 -1.07 3.59 21.56
N ASN A 31 0.18 3.91 21.79
CA ASN A 31 0.58 5.30 21.96
C ASN A 31 0.70 5.97 20.60
N LEU A 32 -0.14 6.97 20.34
CA LEU A 32 -0.13 7.77 19.11
C LEU A 32 0.69 9.04 19.24
N ASP A 33 1.25 9.33 20.42
CA ASP A 33 2.19 10.44 20.66
C ASP A 33 3.56 10.09 20.05
N ILE A 34 3.59 9.98 18.73
CA ILE A 34 4.86 9.90 17.99
C ILE A 34 5.23 11.32 17.61
N PRO A 35 6.44 11.78 17.95
CA PRO A 35 6.88 13.12 17.53
C PRO A 35 6.82 13.20 16.00
N ASP A 36 6.43 14.37 15.50
CA ASP A 36 6.37 14.64 14.07
C ASP A 36 7.71 14.29 13.43
N LYS A 37 7.66 13.50 12.39
CA LYS A 37 8.87 13.11 11.67
C LYS A 37 9.39 14.31 10.88
N ILE A 38 10.68 14.54 10.97
CA ILE A 38 11.34 15.54 10.14
C ILE A 38 11.43 14.97 8.72
N ILE A 39 10.81 15.65 7.78
CA ILE A 39 10.88 15.31 6.36
C ILE A 39 12.13 15.96 5.78
N GLU A 40 13.06 15.14 5.34
CA GLU A 40 14.28 15.59 4.66
C GLU A 40 14.07 15.53 3.15
N THR A 41 14.48 16.58 2.45
CA THR A 41 14.38 16.71 0.99
C THR A 41 15.76 16.97 0.39
N GLY A 42 15.92 16.68 -0.90
CA GLY A 42 17.12 17.06 -1.67
C GLY A 42 18.35 16.18 -1.44
N TYR A 43 18.27 15.09 -0.65
CA TYR A 43 19.38 14.15 -0.49
C TYR A 43 19.46 13.10 -1.63
N LEU A 44 18.37 12.92 -2.36
CA LEU A 44 18.33 12.16 -3.61
C LEU A 44 17.91 13.10 -4.73
N ASP A 45 18.72 13.14 -5.79
CA ASP A 45 18.38 13.89 -7.01
C ASP A 45 17.45 13.03 -7.89
N LEU A 46 16.26 12.76 -7.35
CA LEU A 46 15.20 11.99 -8.01
C LEU A 46 13.98 12.86 -8.21
N GLY A 47 13.54 12.96 -9.46
CA GLY A 47 12.40 13.75 -9.84
C GLY A 47 12.66 14.65 -11.04
N GLY A 48 11.81 15.64 -11.20
CA GLY A 48 11.91 16.58 -12.30
C GLY A 48 10.63 17.36 -12.51
N VAL A 49 10.70 18.29 -13.45
CA VAL A 49 9.57 19.13 -13.87
C VAL A 49 9.27 18.83 -15.33
N ALA A 50 8.03 18.48 -15.62
CA ALA A 50 7.55 18.25 -16.98
C ALA A 50 7.35 19.57 -17.74
N PRO A 51 7.33 19.57 -19.09
CA PRO A 51 7.13 20.78 -19.89
C PRO A 51 5.80 21.51 -19.62
N ASP A 52 4.80 20.82 -19.13
CA ASP A 52 3.49 21.36 -18.73
C ASP A 52 3.48 21.96 -17.30
N GLY A 53 4.62 21.90 -16.60
CA GLY A 53 4.79 22.40 -15.24
C GLY A 53 4.50 21.36 -14.15
N GLY A 54 4.04 20.15 -14.51
CA GLY A 54 3.88 19.07 -13.55
C GLY A 54 5.22 18.66 -12.93
N SER A 55 5.28 18.36 -11.63
CA SER A 55 6.51 18.01 -10.93
C SER A 55 6.40 16.70 -10.18
N ILE A 56 7.49 15.95 -10.16
CA ILE A 56 7.68 14.78 -9.29
C ILE A 56 8.91 15.06 -8.45
N SER A 57 8.81 14.81 -7.14
CA SER A 57 9.92 14.85 -6.20
C SER A 57 9.87 13.67 -5.22
N VAL A 58 10.98 13.47 -4.51
CA VAL A 58 11.12 12.39 -3.51
C VAL A 58 11.67 13.00 -2.24
N ASN A 59 11.07 12.67 -1.11
CA ASN A 59 11.56 13.01 0.20
C ASN A 59 11.93 11.76 1.01
N SER A 60 12.28 11.90 2.28
CA SER A 60 12.70 10.77 3.14
C SER A 60 11.60 9.75 3.44
N TYR A 61 10.34 10.01 3.08
CA TYR A 61 9.20 9.15 3.41
C TYR A 61 8.35 8.74 2.21
N TYR A 62 8.17 9.63 1.22
CA TYR A 62 7.25 9.38 0.12
C TYR A 62 7.65 10.16 -1.15
N MET A 63 7.00 9.81 -2.25
CA MET A 63 7.02 10.61 -3.47
C MET A 63 5.98 11.71 -3.38
N GLU A 64 6.24 12.80 -4.10
CA GLU A 64 5.31 13.90 -4.27
C GLU A 64 5.00 14.10 -5.75
N LEU A 65 3.76 14.32 -6.06
CA LEU A 65 3.28 14.74 -7.38
C LEU A 65 2.66 16.12 -7.21
N ASN A 66 3.25 17.13 -7.84
CA ASN A 66 2.83 18.53 -7.71
C ASN A 66 2.73 18.96 -6.23
N GLU A 67 3.83 18.71 -5.47
CA GLU A 67 3.95 19.07 -4.05
C GLU A 67 2.94 18.35 -3.12
N SER A 68 2.22 17.34 -3.62
CA SER A 68 1.28 16.55 -2.83
C SER A 68 1.79 15.12 -2.66
N PRO A 69 1.67 14.53 -1.45
CA PRO A 69 2.05 13.14 -1.22
C PRO A 69 1.39 12.21 -2.23
N PHE A 70 2.20 11.34 -2.83
CA PHE A 70 1.78 10.43 -3.88
C PHE A 70 2.24 9.01 -3.57
N ILE A 71 1.30 8.06 -3.58
CA ILE A 71 1.60 6.63 -3.44
C ILE A 71 1.49 5.98 -4.82
N PRO A 72 2.61 5.55 -5.42
CA PRO A 72 2.58 4.87 -6.71
C PRO A 72 1.99 3.46 -6.55
N ILE A 73 0.89 3.22 -7.24
CA ILE A 73 0.31 1.88 -7.44
C ILE A 73 0.62 1.50 -8.87
N MET A 74 1.64 0.65 -9.04
CA MET A 74 2.20 0.34 -10.33
C MET A 74 1.55 -0.88 -10.96
N GLY A 75 1.24 -0.81 -12.24
CA GLY A 75 0.84 -1.93 -13.07
C GLY A 75 1.78 -2.05 -14.27
N GLU A 76 2.11 -3.28 -14.67
CA GLU A 76 2.96 -3.54 -15.82
C GLU A 76 2.11 -3.94 -17.02
N ILE A 77 2.36 -3.32 -18.18
CA ILE A 77 1.75 -3.65 -19.47
C ILE A 77 2.86 -3.88 -20.50
N HIS A 78 2.85 -5.05 -21.12
CA HIS A 78 3.71 -5.33 -22.27
C HIS A 78 2.99 -4.91 -23.56
N TYR A 79 3.23 -3.70 -24.03
CA TYR A 79 2.55 -3.12 -25.19
C TYR A 79 2.70 -3.99 -26.45
N THR A 80 3.84 -4.66 -26.64
CA THR A 80 4.10 -5.53 -27.79
C THR A 80 3.24 -6.78 -27.87
N ARG A 81 2.51 -7.11 -26.79
CA ARG A 81 1.56 -8.24 -26.75
C ARG A 81 0.10 -7.82 -26.96
N ILE A 82 -0.11 -6.53 -27.18
CA ILE A 82 -1.44 -5.94 -27.29
C ILE A 82 -1.46 -5.13 -28.58
N PRO A 83 -2.45 -5.33 -29.46
CA PRO A 83 -2.62 -4.47 -30.64
C PRO A 83 -2.69 -2.99 -30.23
N ASN A 84 -2.06 -2.12 -30.99
CA ASN A 84 -1.95 -0.70 -30.66
C ASN A 84 -3.32 -0.01 -30.53
N GLU A 85 -4.32 -0.45 -31.31
CA GLU A 85 -5.68 0.08 -31.25
C GLU A 85 -6.38 -0.23 -29.89
N GLN A 86 -5.85 -1.18 -29.11
CA GLN A 86 -6.40 -1.59 -27.82
C GLN A 86 -5.64 -0.98 -26.62
N TRP A 87 -4.53 -0.29 -26.83
CA TRP A 87 -3.70 0.21 -25.73
C TRP A 87 -4.48 1.12 -24.79
N GLU A 88 -5.22 2.08 -25.32
CA GLU A 88 -6.02 3.00 -24.51
C GLU A 88 -7.03 2.23 -23.65
N GLU A 89 -7.77 1.29 -24.24
CA GLU A 89 -8.75 0.49 -23.52
C GLU A 89 -8.11 -0.32 -22.38
N GLN A 90 -6.96 -0.95 -22.64
CA GLN A 90 -6.25 -1.74 -21.63
C GLN A 90 -5.70 -0.84 -20.51
N ILE A 91 -5.15 0.31 -20.82
CA ILE A 91 -4.68 1.28 -19.82
C ILE A 91 -5.85 1.76 -18.95
N LEU A 92 -6.99 2.08 -19.55
CA LEU A 92 -8.18 2.49 -18.80
C LEU A 92 -8.72 1.38 -17.89
N LYS A 93 -8.68 0.11 -18.33
CA LYS A 93 -9.03 -1.04 -17.48
C LYS A 93 -8.12 -1.16 -16.28
N VAL A 94 -6.81 -1.05 -16.48
CA VAL A 94 -5.82 -1.10 -15.40
C VAL A 94 -6.00 0.08 -14.44
N LYS A 95 -6.23 1.28 -14.97
CA LYS A 95 -6.54 2.48 -14.20
C LYS A 95 -7.81 2.31 -13.35
N SER A 96 -8.86 1.71 -13.89
CA SER A 96 -10.09 1.44 -13.16
C SER A 96 -9.91 0.47 -11.99
N GLY A 97 -8.87 -0.36 -12.03
CA GLY A 97 -8.42 -1.22 -10.93
C GLY A 97 -7.63 -0.50 -9.84
N GLY A 98 -7.42 0.82 -9.96
CA GLY A 98 -6.71 1.63 -8.96
C GLY A 98 -5.22 1.86 -9.27
N VAL A 99 -4.71 1.36 -10.39
CA VAL A 99 -3.33 1.63 -10.84
C VAL A 99 -3.22 3.08 -11.31
N ASN A 100 -2.19 3.78 -10.86
CA ASN A 100 -1.94 5.18 -11.21
C ASN A 100 -0.58 5.40 -11.90
N VAL A 101 0.24 4.35 -12.01
CA VAL A 101 1.51 4.36 -12.74
C VAL A 101 1.59 3.12 -13.62
N ILE A 102 1.83 3.31 -14.91
CA ILE A 102 2.09 2.20 -15.84
C ILE A 102 3.59 2.05 -16.02
N CYS A 103 4.06 0.82 -15.86
CA CYS A 103 5.41 0.39 -16.21
C CYS A 103 5.36 -0.47 -17.48
N THR A 104 6.33 -0.28 -18.37
CA THR A 104 6.48 -1.10 -19.58
C THR A 104 7.94 -1.30 -19.90
N TYR A 105 8.25 -2.40 -20.58
CA TYR A 105 9.56 -2.59 -21.19
C TYR A 105 9.55 -2.06 -22.62
N VAL A 106 10.63 -1.39 -22.99
CA VAL A 106 10.91 -1.07 -24.40
C VAL A 106 11.74 -2.22 -24.94
N PHE A 107 11.15 -2.99 -25.85
CA PHE A 107 11.81 -4.14 -26.47
C PHE A 107 12.70 -3.67 -27.59
N TRP A 108 13.97 -3.43 -27.29
CA TRP A 108 14.92 -2.80 -28.21
C TRP A 108 15.03 -3.52 -29.55
N ASN A 109 15.09 -4.85 -29.52
CA ASN A 109 15.17 -5.67 -30.73
C ASN A 109 13.95 -5.61 -31.66
N ILE A 110 12.86 -5.00 -31.23
CA ILE A 110 11.68 -4.73 -32.07
C ILE A 110 11.83 -3.37 -32.74
N HIS A 111 12.36 -2.39 -31.98
CA HIS A 111 12.45 -1.01 -32.44
C HIS A 111 13.74 -0.71 -33.21
N GLU A 112 14.79 -1.51 -33.03
CA GLU A 112 16.08 -1.37 -33.72
C GLU A 112 16.56 -2.73 -34.24
N GLU A 113 15.90 -3.26 -35.25
CA GLU A 113 16.32 -4.53 -35.87
C GLU A 113 17.65 -4.38 -36.63
N THR A 114 17.94 -3.18 -37.10
CA THR A 114 19.20 -2.82 -37.76
C THR A 114 19.81 -1.63 -37.04
N GLU A 115 21.08 -1.73 -36.65
CA GLU A 115 21.79 -0.71 -35.90
C GLU A 115 21.60 0.70 -36.50
N GLY A 116 21.12 1.63 -35.69
CA GLY A 116 20.87 3.02 -36.06
C GLY A 116 19.57 3.27 -36.86
N VAL A 117 18.79 2.23 -37.13
CA VAL A 117 17.50 2.34 -37.81
C VAL A 117 16.37 2.05 -36.85
N PHE A 118 15.64 3.10 -36.47
CA PHE A 118 14.55 2.98 -35.47
C PHE A 118 13.19 2.92 -36.14
N ASP A 119 12.40 1.92 -35.79
CA ASP A 119 11.00 1.76 -36.16
C ASP A 119 10.12 1.92 -34.92
N TRP A 120 9.23 2.90 -34.96
CA TRP A 120 8.25 3.17 -33.87
C TRP A 120 6.81 3.05 -34.39
N ASP A 121 6.61 2.68 -35.64
CA ASP A 121 5.29 2.59 -36.28
C ASP A 121 4.64 1.22 -36.05
N GLY A 122 5.37 0.25 -35.53
CA GLY A 122 4.93 -1.02 -34.93
C GLY A 122 4.51 -2.11 -35.83
#